data_22f161ba558785ae0837811384d6eab0
#
_entry.id   22f161ba558785ae0837811384d6eab0
#
_cell.length_a   1.000
_cell.length_b   1.000
_cell.length_c   1.000
_cell.angle_alpha   90.00
_cell.angle_beta   90.00
_cell.angle_gamma   90.00
#
_symmetry.space_group_name_H-M   'P 1'
#
loop_
_entity.id
_entity.type
_entity.pdbx_description
1 polymer ?
#
loop_
_entity_poly.entity_id
_entity_poly.type
_entity_poly.pdbx_seq_one_letter_code
_entity_poly.pdbx_strand_id
1 'polypeptide(L)'
;CSSSSVCATCSSTKNLMLSGSQCVCATGYTNSSGSCTACSAFIGGCTACSSTSVCTACNAALHVVLNGSTCSCASGYATSSGQCATCSSLINHCSICSSSTNCTTCATGFHINQALTCTACGDSIPGCLECSSATVCTLCDTNSDFTLSASKCVCETGLFLNSTTKACDSCSVTLTDCTLCSSPTVCIQCVVPLTFIGGRCQCSNIHQYYNQSQAACVDCGVNCNSCTNGSACLTCNSSLFRVLNSTTGDCVCKLNYQQDANGACVPPSTCVNGF
;
A
#
# COMPACT_ATOMS: atom_id res chain seq x y z
N CYS A 1 -48.43 -52.41 -23.31
CA CYS A 1 -48.52 -53.33 -22.18
C CYS A 1 -48.94 -54.73 -22.71
N SER A 2 -48.37 -55.80 -22.15
CA SER A 2 -48.74 -57.18 -22.47
C SER A 2 -50.01 -57.63 -21.73
N SER A 3 -50.44 -56.90 -20.71
CA SER A 3 -51.69 -57.00 -19.96
C SER A 3 -52.07 -55.64 -19.37
N SER A 4 -53.21 -55.51 -18.72
CA SER A 4 -53.68 -54.30 -18.07
C SER A 4 -52.75 -53.82 -16.90
N SER A 5 -51.90 -54.70 -16.40
CA SER A 5 -51.00 -54.44 -15.25
C SER A 5 -49.53 -54.63 -15.53
N VAL A 6 -49.13 -55.13 -16.75
CA VAL A 6 -47.72 -55.44 -17.07
C VAL A 6 -47.32 -54.74 -18.38
N CYS A 7 -46.36 -53.84 -18.32
CA CYS A 7 -45.76 -53.25 -19.49
C CYS A 7 -44.49 -54.01 -19.90
N ALA A 8 -44.37 -54.32 -21.20
CA ALA A 8 -43.13 -54.88 -21.77
C ALA A 8 -42.23 -53.84 -22.37
N THR A 9 -42.81 -52.70 -22.84
CA THR A 9 -42.08 -51.55 -23.39
C THR A 9 -42.79 -50.28 -23.01
N CYS A 10 -42.04 -49.18 -22.85
CA CYS A 10 -42.56 -47.87 -22.56
C CYS A 10 -42.23 -46.89 -23.69
N SER A 11 -43.06 -45.85 -23.83
CA SER A 11 -42.88 -44.85 -24.88
C SER A 11 -41.71 -43.92 -24.56
N SER A 12 -40.63 -44.03 -25.29
CA SER A 12 -39.48 -43.14 -25.17
C SER A 12 -39.84 -41.69 -25.63
N THR A 13 -40.79 -41.57 -26.56
CA THR A 13 -41.25 -40.20 -27.01
C THR A 13 -42.03 -39.46 -25.93
N LYS A 14 -42.54 -40.16 -24.91
CA LYS A 14 -43.17 -39.60 -23.71
C LYS A 14 -42.25 -39.51 -22.51
N ASN A 15 -40.93 -39.72 -22.71
CA ASN A 15 -39.93 -39.71 -21.67
C ASN A 15 -40.23 -40.75 -20.56
N LEU A 16 -40.74 -41.93 -20.95
CA LEU A 16 -41.02 -43.04 -20.05
C LEU A 16 -39.95 -44.13 -20.16
N MET A 17 -39.59 -44.71 -19.04
CA MET A 17 -38.69 -45.87 -18.94
C MET A 17 -39.40 -47.01 -18.19
N LEU A 18 -39.00 -48.27 -18.50
CA LEU A 18 -39.55 -49.46 -17.81
C LEU A 18 -38.81 -49.62 -16.46
N SER A 19 -39.60 -49.67 -15.40
CA SER A 19 -39.13 -50.02 -14.05
C SER A 19 -39.95 -51.14 -13.48
N GLY A 20 -39.36 -52.36 -13.42
CA GLY A 20 -40.11 -53.57 -13.15
C GLY A 20 -41.13 -53.84 -14.28
N SER A 21 -42.42 -53.85 -13.96
CA SER A 21 -43.51 -54.05 -14.89
C SER A 21 -44.33 -52.77 -15.19
N GLN A 22 -43.82 -51.59 -14.75
CA GLN A 22 -44.52 -50.33 -14.91
C GLN A 22 -43.68 -49.30 -15.70
N CYS A 23 -44.36 -48.41 -16.40
CA CYS A 23 -43.70 -47.26 -17.03
C CYS A 23 -43.68 -46.08 -16.08
N VAL A 24 -42.46 -45.64 -15.73
CA VAL A 24 -42.18 -44.48 -14.90
C VAL A 24 -41.46 -43.41 -15.72
N CYS A 25 -41.43 -42.18 -15.27
CA CYS A 25 -40.67 -41.13 -15.95
C CYS A 25 -39.18 -41.51 -16.00
N ALA A 26 -38.55 -41.28 -17.14
CA ALA A 26 -37.13 -41.50 -17.33
C ALA A 26 -36.30 -40.57 -16.41
N THR A 27 -35.04 -40.92 -16.15
CA THR A 27 -34.09 -40.08 -15.39
C THR A 27 -34.05 -38.66 -15.98
N GLY A 28 -34.16 -37.65 -15.16
CA GLY A 28 -34.21 -36.26 -15.57
C GLY A 28 -35.65 -35.71 -15.82
N TYR A 29 -36.67 -36.57 -15.63
CA TYR A 29 -38.07 -36.20 -15.77
C TYR A 29 -38.87 -36.58 -14.52
N THR A 30 -39.91 -35.83 -14.21
CA THR A 30 -40.87 -36.13 -13.12
C THR A 30 -42.33 -36.02 -13.64
N ASN A 31 -43.22 -36.76 -13.00
CA ASN A 31 -44.63 -36.70 -13.34
C ASN A 31 -45.24 -35.36 -12.92
N SER A 32 -45.79 -34.66 -13.88
CA SER A 32 -46.57 -33.44 -13.69
C SER A 32 -47.88 -33.56 -14.48
N SER A 33 -48.97 -33.61 -13.76
CA SER A 33 -50.34 -33.70 -14.36
C SER A 33 -50.49 -34.83 -15.39
N GLY A 34 -49.89 -36.00 -15.11
CA GLY A 34 -49.99 -37.19 -15.99
C GLY A 34 -48.97 -37.24 -17.14
N SER A 35 -48.05 -36.28 -17.21
CA SER A 35 -46.99 -36.24 -18.23
C SER A 35 -45.61 -36.17 -17.57
N CYS A 36 -44.60 -36.81 -18.19
CA CYS A 36 -43.23 -36.69 -17.78
C CYS A 36 -42.60 -35.40 -18.31
N THR A 37 -42.36 -34.45 -17.42
CA THR A 37 -41.78 -33.12 -17.73
C THR A 37 -40.36 -33.09 -17.18
N ALA A 38 -39.43 -32.46 -17.90
CA ALA A 38 -38.06 -32.33 -17.50
C ALA A 38 -37.91 -31.62 -16.14
N CYS A 39 -37.05 -32.11 -15.26
CA CYS A 39 -36.74 -31.54 -13.94
C CYS A 39 -36.31 -30.08 -14.07
N SER A 40 -35.53 -29.77 -15.12
CA SER A 40 -35.02 -28.41 -15.39
C SER A 40 -36.12 -27.40 -15.73
N ALA A 41 -37.33 -27.85 -16.14
CA ALA A 41 -38.48 -26.99 -16.38
C ALA A 41 -39.09 -26.41 -15.06
N PHE A 42 -38.86 -27.10 -13.94
CA PHE A 42 -39.34 -26.67 -12.60
C PHE A 42 -38.25 -26.07 -11.75
N ILE A 43 -37.04 -26.66 -11.79
CA ILE A 43 -35.90 -26.24 -10.98
C ILE A 43 -34.72 -26.00 -11.92
N GLY A 44 -34.33 -24.75 -12.07
CA GLY A 44 -33.22 -24.34 -12.95
C GLY A 44 -31.94 -25.11 -12.63
N GLY A 45 -31.31 -25.69 -13.67
CA GLY A 45 -30.07 -26.48 -13.52
C GLY A 45 -30.24 -27.90 -12.95
N CYS A 46 -31.47 -28.36 -12.66
CA CYS A 46 -31.71 -29.68 -12.13
C CYS A 46 -31.67 -30.74 -13.24
N THR A 47 -30.91 -31.80 -13.05
CA THR A 47 -30.75 -32.93 -13.99
C THR A 47 -31.48 -34.18 -13.53
N ALA A 48 -31.80 -34.32 -12.25
CA ALA A 48 -32.66 -35.38 -11.71
C ALA A 48 -33.48 -34.83 -10.55
N CYS A 49 -34.75 -35.26 -10.46
CA CYS A 49 -35.67 -34.81 -9.42
C CYS A 49 -36.60 -35.95 -8.98
N SER A 50 -37.01 -35.92 -7.70
CA SER A 50 -38.03 -36.84 -7.17
C SER A 50 -39.45 -36.28 -7.28
N SER A 51 -39.58 -34.94 -7.44
CA SER A 51 -40.85 -34.25 -7.63
C SER A 51 -40.62 -32.91 -8.38
N THR A 52 -41.67 -32.18 -8.68
CA THR A 52 -41.58 -30.84 -9.27
C THR A 52 -40.91 -29.81 -8.37
N SER A 53 -40.74 -30.09 -7.08
CA SER A 53 -40.15 -29.20 -6.09
C SER A 53 -38.83 -29.73 -5.44
N VAL A 54 -38.44 -30.99 -5.74
CA VAL A 54 -37.27 -31.63 -5.12
C VAL A 54 -36.31 -32.11 -6.17
N CYS A 55 -35.20 -31.38 -6.32
CA CYS A 55 -34.05 -31.78 -7.14
C CYS A 55 -33.15 -32.76 -6.35
N THR A 56 -32.61 -33.74 -7.03
CA THR A 56 -31.68 -34.72 -6.45
C THR A 56 -30.28 -34.71 -7.10
N ALA A 57 -30.17 -34.08 -8.31
CA ALA A 57 -28.89 -33.85 -8.96
C ALA A 57 -28.92 -32.59 -9.81
N CYS A 58 -27.84 -31.81 -9.79
CA CYS A 58 -27.69 -30.58 -10.55
C CYS A 58 -26.68 -30.74 -11.69
N ASN A 59 -26.80 -29.86 -12.70
CA ASN A 59 -25.89 -29.82 -13.83
C ASN A 59 -24.60 -29.10 -13.48
N ALA A 60 -23.54 -29.84 -13.19
CA ALA A 60 -22.23 -29.29 -12.85
C ALA A 60 -21.63 -28.39 -13.95
N ALA A 61 -21.99 -28.62 -15.23
CA ALA A 61 -21.52 -27.77 -16.33
C ALA A 61 -22.09 -26.34 -16.31
N LEU A 62 -23.17 -26.12 -15.55
CA LEU A 62 -23.74 -24.79 -15.31
C LEU A 62 -23.23 -24.15 -14.01
N HIS A 63 -22.21 -24.74 -13.39
CA HIS A 63 -21.63 -24.31 -12.11
C HIS A 63 -22.67 -24.21 -10.98
N VAL A 64 -23.65 -25.12 -10.98
CA VAL A 64 -24.63 -25.27 -9.91
C VAL A 64 -24.39 -26.52 -9.09
N VAL A 65 -24.70 -26.43 -7.80
CA VAL A 65 -24.60 -27.51 -6.82
C VAL A 65 -25.93 -27.70 -6.11
N LEU A 66 -26.16 -28.93 -5.64
CA LEU A 66 -27.37 -29.24 -4.88
C LEU A 66 -27.30 -28.59 -3.50
N ASN A 67 -28.30 -27.77 -3.20
CA ASN A 67 -28.47 -27.12 -1.90
C ASN A 67 -29.90 -27.40 -1.40
N GLY A 68 -29.98 -28.35 -0.47
CA GLY A 68 -31.28 -28.90 -0.05
C GLY A 68 -32.01 -29.56 -1.22
N SER A 69 -33.15 -29.01 -1.64
CA SER A 69 -34.00 -29.51 -2.73
C SER A 69 -33.85 -28.72 -4.03
N THR A 70 -32.95 -27.78 -4.12
CA THR A 70 -32.76 -26.87 -5.25
C THR A 70 -31.32 -26.83 -5.72
N CYS A 71 -31.09 -26.34 -6.93
CA CYS A 71 -29.76 -26.07 -7.45
C CYS A 71 -29.43 -24.57 -7.21
N SER A 72 -28.31 -24.31 -6.59
CA SER A 72 -27.74 -22.96 -6.39
C SER A 72 -26.36 -22.85 -7.01
N CYS A 73 -25.88 -21.65 -7.28
CA CYS A 73 -24.55 -21.48 -7.82
C CYS A 73 -23.50 -22.04 -6.85
N ALA A 74 -22.47 -22.66 -7.40
CA ALA A 74 -21.32 -23.16 -6.66
C ALA A 74 -20.54 -22.00 -6.02
N SER A 75 -19.70 -22.32 -5.02
CA SER A 75 -18.78 -21.34 -4.41
C SER A 75 -17.92 -20.67 -5.49
N GLY A 76 -17.74 -19.37 -5.40
CA GLY A 76 -17.05 -18.57 -6.41
C GLY A 76 -17.95 -18.12 -7.58
N TYR A 77 -19.25 -18.45 -7.55
CA TYR A 77 -20.24 -18.04 -8.55
C TYR A 77 -21.47 -17.42 -7.88
N ALA A 78 -22.10 -16.48 -8.56
CA ALA A 78 -23.41 -15.92 -8.16
C ALA A 78 -24.35 -15.83 -9.34
N THR A 79 -25.66 -15.77 -9.06
CA THR A 79 -26.70 -15.65 -10.09
C THR A 79 -26.63 -14.27 -10.71
N SER A 80 -26.49 -14.24 -12.05
CA SER A 80 -26.56 -13.04 -12.87
C SER A 80 -27.38 -13.38 -14.12
N SER A 81 -28.47 -12.64 -14.38
CA SER A 81 -29.36 -12.87 -15.52
C SER A 81 -29.84 -14.33 -15.62
N GLY A 82 -30.09 -14.98 -14.47
CA GLY A 82 -30.60 -16.36 -14.42
C GLY A 82 -29.57 -17.46 -14.64
N GLN A 83 -28.27 -17.11 -14.73
CA GLN A 83 -27.16 -18.04 -14.87
C GLN A 83 -26.11 -17.81 -13.77
N CYS A 84 -25.27 -18.81 -13.49
CA CYS A 84 -24.15 -18.65 -12.58
C CYS A 84 -22.95 -18.06 -13.32
N ALA A 85 -22.55 -16.86 -12.90
CA ALA A 85 -21.35 -16.18 -13.36
C ALA A 85 -20.30 -16.17 -12.24
N THR A 86 -19.01 -16.13 -12.59
CA THR A 86 -17.92 -16.07 -11.59
C THR A 86 -18.00 -14.78 -10.78
N CYS A 87 -17.73 -14.85 -9.47
CA CYS A 87 -17.71 -13.67 -8.62
C CYS A 87 -16.75 -12.60 -9.13
N SER A 88 -15.59 -13.01 -9.67
CA SER A 88 -14.59 -12.10 -10.23
C SER A 88 -15.03 -11.37 -11.51
N SER A 89 -15.96 -11.94 -12.28
CA SER A 89 -16.56 -11.26 -13.46
C SER A 89 -17.65 -10.27 -13.08
N LEU A 90 -18.28 -10.46 -11.92
CA LEU A 90 -19.35 -9.61 -11.40
C LEU A 90 -18.84 -8.47 -10.52
N ILE A 91 -17.86 -8.79 -9.69
CA ILE A 91 -17.23 -7.87 -8.73
C ILE A 91 -15.72 -8.04 -8.87
N ASN A 92 -15.04 -6.98 -9.27
CA ASN A 92 -13.61 -7.00 -9.53
C ASN A 92 -12.83 -7.50 -8.30
N HIS A 93 -11.87 -8.41 -8.49
CA HIS A 93 -11.06 -9.04 -7.44
C HIS A 93 -11.84 -9.81 -6.35
N CYS A 94 -13.10 -10.17 -6.59
CA CYS A 94 -13.87 -10.99 -5.67
C CYS A 94 -13.69 -12.48 -5.98
N SER A 95 -13.30 -13.28 -4.98
CA SER A 95 -13.16 -14.73 -5.11
C SER A 95 -14.42 -15.47 -4.70
N ILE A 96 -15.14 -14.99 -3.68
CA ILE A 96 -16.41 -15.57 -3.21
C ILE A 96 -17.40 -14.43 -2.99
N CYS A 97 -18.61 -14.58 -3.50
CA CYS A 97 -19.68 -13.61 -3.38
C CYS A 97 -21.00 -14.26 -2.96
N SER A 98 -21.83 -13.52 -2.24
CA SER A 98 -23.19 -13.94 -1.85
C SER A 98 -24.23 -13.52 -2.88
N SER A 99 -23.93 -12.55 -3.74
CA SER A 99 -24.78 -12.07 -4.81
C SER A 99 -23.93 -11.44 -5.92
N SER A 100 -24.53 -11.00 -7.01
CA SER A 100 -23.86 -10.30 -8.10
C SER A 100 -23.26 -8.94 -7.69
N THR A 101 -23.56 -8.43 -6.50
CA THR A 101 -23.10 -7.13 -5.99
C THR A 101 -22.37 -7.20 -4.65
N ASN A 102 -22.41 -8.33 -3.94
CA ASN A 102 -21.89 -8.46 -2.59
C ASN A 102 -20.77 -9.50 -2.54
N CYS A 103 -19.54 -9.05 -2.42
CA CYS A 103 -18.38 -9.90 -2.16
C CYS A 103 -18.31 -10.32 -0.68
N THR A 104 -17.95 -11.57 -0.42
CA THR A 104 -17.73 -12.10 0.93
C THR A 104 -16.26 -12.46 1.16
N THR A 105 -15.49 -12.68 0.09
CA THR A 105 -14.05 -12.95 0.16
C THR A 105 -13.38 -12.38 -1.08
N CYS A 106 -12.42 -11.47 -0.86
CA CYS A 106 -11.61 -10.93 -1.93
C CYS A 106 -10.43 -11.85 -2.30
N ALA A 107 -9.86 -11.64 -3.47
CA ALA A 107 -8.58 -12.23 -3.86
C ALA A 107 -7.45 -11.71 -2.96
N THR A 108 -6.33 -12.45 -2.91
CA THR A 108 -5.11 -12.02 -2.20
C THR A 108 -4.68 -10.62 -2.63
N GLY A 109 -4.27 -9.80 -1.68
CA GLY A 109 -3.91 -8.40 -1.92
C GLY A 109 -5.07 -7.41 -1.87
N PHE A 110 -6.29 -7.88 -1.60
CA PHE A 110 -7.49 -7.06 -1.52
C PHE A 110 -8.28 -7.33 -0.24
N HIS A 111 -9.01 -6.34 0.25
CA HIS A 111 -9.93 -6.47 1.39
C HIS A 111 -11.33 -6.00 1.02
N ILE A 112 -12.34 -6.45 1.76
CA ILE A 112 -13.72 -6.02 1.60
C ILE A 112 -13.88 -4.60 2.14
N ASN A 113 -14.45 -3.71 1.32
CA ASN A 113 -14.79 -2.35 1.71
C ASN A 113 -16.27 -2.23 2.18
N GLN A 114 -16.70 -1.05 2.58
CA GLN A 114 -18.07 -0.79 3.06
C GLN A 114 -19.15 -1.02 1.99
N ALA A 115 -18.79 -0.95 0.71
CA ALA A 115 -19.69 -1.23 -0.41
C ALA A 115 -19.78 -2.72 -0.74
N LEU A 116 -19.19 -3.61 0.07
CA LEU A 116 -19.09 -5.06 -0.14
C LEU A 116 -18.42 -5.43 -1.48
N THR A 117 -17.47 -4.58 -1.91
CA THR A 117 -16.57 -4.83 -3.05
C THR A 117 -15.13 -4.93 -2.56
N CYS A 118 -14.18 -5.21 -3.45
CA CYS A 118 -12.77 -5.40 -3.08
C CYS A 118 -11.95 -4.17 -3.40
N THR A 119 -11.16 -3.71 -2.42
CA THR A 119 -10.18 -2.62 -2.55
C THR A 119 -8.78 -3.17 -2.30
N ALA A 120 -7.79 -2.73 -3.08
CA ALA A 120 -6.41 -3.16 -2.90
C ALA A 120 -5.88 -2.74 -1.52
N CYS A 121 -5.10 -3.61 -0.87
CA CYS A 121 -4.49 -3.34 0.43
C CYS A 121 -3.60 -2.09 0.40
N GLY A 122 -2.82 -1.91 -0.68
CA GLY A 122 -1.93 -0.77 -0.88
C GLY A 122 -2.65 0.58 -1.02
N ASP A 123 -3.90 0.60 -1.50
CA ASP A 123 -4.71 1.82 -1.58
C ASP A 123 -5.11 2.33 -0.21
N SER A 124 -5.37 1.41 0.72
CA SER A 124 -5.78 1.71 2.10
C SER A 124 -4.59 1.91 3.03
N ILE A 125 -3.54 1.12 2.86
CA ILE A 125 -2.32 1.13 3.68
C ILE A 125 -1.12 1.16 2.73
N PRO A 126 -0.40 2.29 2.61
CA PRO A 126 0.78 2.39 1.75
C PRO A 126 1.79 1.27 2.03
N GLY A 127 2.32 0.64 0.97
CA GLY A 127 3.27 -0.46 1.07
C GLY A 127 2.71 -1.81 1.52
N CYS A 128 1.39 -1.94 1.68
CA CYS A 128 0.77 -3.20 2.11
C CYS A 128 0.44 -4.09 0.90
N LEU A 129 0.97 -5.32 0.90
CA LEU A 129 0.70 -6.35 -0.11
C LEU A 129 -0.51 -7.22 0.27
N GLU A 130 -0.65 -7.56 1.56
CA GLU A 130 -1.76 -8.36 2.07
C GLU A 130 -2.33 -7.75 3.33
N CYS A 131 -3.65 -7.74 3.46
CA CYS A 131 -4.34 -7.15 4.59
C CYS A 131 -5.62 -7.92 4.95
N SER A 132 -6.01 -7.88 6.22
CA SER A 132 -7.28 -8.42 6.68
C SER A 132 -8.40 -7.38 6.68
N SER A 133 -8.06 -6.09 6.61
CA SER A 133 -9.01 -4.97 6.56
C SER A 133 -8.33 -3.70 6.03
N ALA A 134 -9.08 -2.63 5.85
CA ALA A 134 -8.57 -1.31 5.47
C ALA A 134 -7.52 -0.72 6.44
N THR A 135 -7.38 -1.26 7.63
CA THR A 135 -6.49 -0.73 8.69
C THR A 135 -5.47 -1.74 9.22
N VAL A 136 -5.55 -3.01 8.80
CA VAL A 136 -4.72 -4.11 9.31
C VAL A 136 -3.99 -4.78 8.16
N CYS A 137 -2.72 -4.45 8.01
CA CYS A 137 -1.80 -5.11 7.09
C CYS A 137 -1.19 -6.36 7.71
N THR A 138 -1.02 -7.41 6.92
CA THR A 138 -0.40 -8.67 7.33
C THR A 138 0.92 -8.93 6.62
N LEU A 139 1.14 -8.33 5.44
CA LEU A 139 2.38 -8.44 4.68
C LEU A 139 2.71 -7.12 4.00
N CYS A 140 3.90 -6.58 4.24
CA CYS A 140 4.40 -5.37 3.59
C CYS A 140 5.34 -5.66 2.42
N ASP A 141 5.44 -4.72 1.50
CA ASP A 141 6.38 -4.76 0.38
C ASP A 141 7.79 -4.38 0.85
N THR A 142 8.58 -5.39 1.18
CA THR A 142 9.99 -5.21 1.59
C THR A 142 10.90 -4.78 0.44
N ASN A 143 10.49 -4.96 -0.83
CA ASN A 143 11.26 -4.46 -1.98
C ASN A 143 11.14 -2.96 -2.16
N SER A 144 10.14 -2.35 -1.52
CA SER A 144 9.91 -0.89 -1.52
C SER A 144 10.22 -0.27 -0.14
N ASP A 145 11.12 -0.91 0.61
CA ASP A 145 11.65 -0.46 1.91
C ASP A 145 10.58 -0.30 3.01
N PHE A 146 9.51 -1.11 2.95
CA PHE A 146 8.52 -1.16 4.02
C PHE A 146 8.73 -2.35 4.94
N THR A 147 8.54 -2.11 6.24
CA THR A 147 8.55 -3.14 7.30
C THR A 147 7.22 -3.12 8.05
N LEU A 148 6.80 -4.31 8.53
CA LEU A 148 5.54 -4.45 9.28
C LEU A 148 5.74 -4.04 10.74
N SER A 149 4.96 -3.06 11.19
CA SER A 149 4.95 -2.60 12.58
C SER A 149 3.52 -2.32 13.04
N ALA A 150 3.08 -2.99 14.10
CA ALA A 150 1.73 -2.84 14.68
C ALA A 150 0.61 -2.90 13.62
N SER A 151 0.67 -3.90 12.73
CA SER A 151 -0.29 -4.12 11.63
C SER A 151 -0.35 -3.01 10.58
N LYS A 152 0.69 -2.20 10.47
CA LYS A 152 0.88 -1.17 9.44
C LYS A 152 2.23 -1.35 8.78
N CYS A 153 2.34 -0.91 7.53
CA CYS A 153 3.62 -0.80 6.88
C CYS A 153 4.23 0.57 7.19
N VAL A 154 5.42 0.56 7.73
CA VAL A 154 6.24 1.75 8.02
C VAL A 154 7.52 1.67 7.21
N CYS A 155 8.07 2.81 6.85
CA CYS A 155 9.36 2.84 6.16
C CYS A 155 10.48 2.32 7.06
N GLU A 156 11.50 1.70 6.48
CA GLU A 156 12.70 1.29 7.19
C GLU A 156 13.44 2.49 7.79
N THR A 157 14.33 2.21 8.74
CA THR A 157 15.11 3.25 9.43
C THR A 157 15.91 4.08 8.44
N GLY A 158 15.84 5.39 8.56
CA GLY A 158 16.49 6.34 7.64
C GLY A 158 15.62 6.78 6.47
N LEU A 159 14.40 6.27 6.38
CA LEU A 159 13.43 6.64 5.36
C LEU A 159 12.17 7.22 6.02
N PHE A 160 11.41 8.00 5.27
CA PHE A 160 10.10 8.54 5.68
C PHE A 160 9.05 8.28 4.59
N LEU A 161 7.79 8.13 5.00
CA LEU A 161 6.69 7.96 4.05
C LEU A 161 6.36 9.29 3.36
N ASN A 162 6.56 9.35 2.06
CA ASN A 162 6.13 10.48 1.24
C ASN A 162 4.61 10.40 1.04
N SER A 163 3.89 11.38 1.56
CA SER A 163 2.43 11.43 1.52
C SER A 163 1.87 11.55 0.09
N THR A 164 2.64 12.09 -0.85
CA THR A 164 2.23 12.30 -2.24
C THR A 164 2.45 11.03 -3.08
N THR A 165 3.66 10.46 -3.04
CA THR A 165 4.04 9.28 -3.84
C THR A 165 3.65 7.97 -3.19
N LYS A 166 3.37 7.96 -1.87
CA LYS A 166 3.14 6.77 -1.03
C LYS A 166 4.35 5.83 -0.97
N ALA A 167 5.53 6.31 -1.33
CA ALA A 167 6.79 5.58 -1.29
C ALA A 167 7.64 6.00 -0.08
N CYS A 168 8.65 5.20 0.25
CA CYS A 168 9.64 5.51 1.26
C CYS A 168 10.80 6.30 0.63
N ASP A 169 10.99 7.54 1.06
CA ASP A 169 12.04 8.42 0.60
C ASP A 169 13.14 8.56 1.66
N SER A 170 14.40 8.68 1.23
CA SER A 170 15.54 8.81 2.15
C SER A 170 15.57 10.17 2.84
N CYS A 171 15.78 10.16 4.16
CA CYS A 171 15.98 11.37 4.98
C CYS A 171 17.13 12.24 4.46
N SER A 172 18.23 11.62 4.03
CA SER A 172 19.44 12.31 3.58
C SER A 172 19.28 13.06 2.25
N VAL A 173 18.29 12.70 1.44
CA VAL A 173 18.01 13.39 0.16
C VAL A 173 17.37 14.76 0.40
N THR A 174 16.50 14.85 1.38
CA THR A 174 15.78 16.09 1.72
C THR A 174 16.43 16.89 2.82
N LEU A 175 17.10 16.22 3.76
CA LEU A 175 17.76 16.82 4.91
C LEU A 175 19.20 16.33 4.98
N THR A 176 20.13 17.14 4.49
CA THR A 176 21.58 16.81 4.49
C THR A 176 22.03 16.42 5.89
N ASP A 177 22.80 15.33 5.98
CA ASP A 177 23.36 14.77 7.22
C ASP A 177 22.30 14.29 8.25
N CYS A 178 21.05 14.06 7.81
CA CYS A 178 19.99 13.48 8.63
C CYS A 178 19.97 11.96 8.47
N THR A 179 20.06 11.22 9.57
CA THR A 179 20.01 9.75 9.58
C THR A 179 18.64 9.20 9.92
N LEU A 180 17.80 9.97 10.59
CA LEU A 180 16.42 9.60 10.94
C LEU A 180 15.52 10.83 10.89
N CYS A 181 14.43 10.76 10.17
CA CYS A 181 13.47 11.87 10.04
C CYS A 181 12.03 11.37 10.17
N SER A 182 11.13 12.25 10.54
CA SER A 182 9.68 11.97 10.56
C SER A 182 8.96 12.53 9.32
N SER A 183 9.63 13.40 8.57
CA SER A 183 9.09 14.04 7.37
C SER A 183 10.22 14.65 6.54
N PRO A 184 9.98 15.11 5.31
CA PRO A 184 10.99 15.76 4.48
C PRO A 184 11.59 17.03 5.09
N THR A 185 11.01 17.57 6.16
CA THR A 185 11.44 18.83 6.80
C THR A 185 11.84 18.68 8.27
N VAL A 186 11.64 17.49 8.87
CA VAL A 186 11.89 17.28 10.30
C VAL A 186 12.84 16.12 10.51
N CYS A 187 14.09 16.44 10.84
CA CYS A 187 15.09 15.46 11.26
C CYS A 187 14.93 15.13 12.75
N ILE A 188 14.97 13.85 13.07
CA ILE A 188 14.95 13.34 14.46
C ILE A 188 16.37 13.11 14.94
N GLN A 189 17.23 12.59 14.04
CA GLN A 189 18.62 12.26 14.37
C GLN A 189 19.54 12.68 13.23
N CYS A 190 20.54 13.47 13.55
CA CYS A 190 21.62 13.86 12.63
C CYS A 190 22.79 12.88 12.72
N VAL A 191 23.65 12.88 11.71
CA VAL A 191 24.97 12.25 11.78
C VAL A 191 25.75 12.87 12.95
N VAL A 192 26.35 12.03 13.80
CA VAL A 192 27.18 12.50 14.92
C VAL A 192 28.46 13.18 14.38
N PRO A 193 28.85 14.36 14.89
CA PRO A 193 28.39 15.07 16.10
C PRO A 193 27.36 16.18 15.86
N LEU A 194 26.64 16.16 14.74
CA LEU A 194 25.68 17.21 14.37
C LEU A 194 24.41 17.17 15.22
N THR A 195 23.79 18.33 15.38
CA THR A 195 22.51 18.54 16.06
C THR A 195 21.52 19.21 15.12
N PHE A 196 20.24 18.84 15.17
CA PHE A 196 19.21 19.47 14.37
C PHE A 196 18.81 20.83 14.96
N ILE A 197 19.17 21.90 14.27
CA ILE A 197 18.95 23.29 14.71
C ILE A 197 18.47 24.10 13.50
N GLY A 198 17.38 24.85 13.68
CA GLY A 198 16.89 25.77 12.66
C GLY A 198 16.55 25.12 11.31
N GLY A 199 16.07 23.85 11.31
CA GLY A 199 15.67 23.14 10.10
C GLY A 199 16.78 22.38 9.39
N ARG A 200 17.98 22.24 9.95
CA ARG A 200 19.12 21.52 9.38
C ARG A 200 20.01 20.88 10.44
N CYS A 201 20.76 19.85 10.04
CA CYS A 201 21.83 19.27 10.86
C CYS A 201 23.07 20.15 10.78
N GLN A 202 23.55 20.63 11.92
CA GLN A 202 24.73 21.50 12.00
C GLN A 202 25.43 21.31 13.33
N CYS A 203 26.66 21.83 13.44
CA CYS A 203 27.40 21.83 14.71
C CYS A 203 26.63 22.65 15.76
N SER A 204 26.62 22.19 17.01
CA SER A 204 25.94 22.87 18.12
C SER A 204 26.58 24.22 18.47
N ASN A 205 27.88 24.36 18.18
CA ASN A 205 28.61 25.62 18.36
C ASN A 205 28.59 26.39 17.02
N ILE A 206 28.09 27.64 17.04
CA ILE A 206 28.05 28.53 15.89
C ILE A 206 29.43 28.85 15.30
N HIS A 207 30.47 28.72 16.10
CA HIS A 207 31.87 28.97 15.71
C HIS A 207 32.51 27.75 15.04
N GLN A 208 31.77 26.72 14.75
CA GLN A 208 32.22 25.46 14.13
C GLN A 208 31.49 25.18 12.81
N TYR A 209 32.17 24.48 11.91
CA TYR A 209 31.59 23.86 10.72
C TYR A 209 31.81 22.36 10.72
N TYR A 210 30.97 21.61 10.05
CA TYR A 210 31.16 20.17 9.93
C TYR A 210 32.15 19.84 8.81
N ASN A 211 33.25 19.22 9.19
CA ASN A 211 34.23 18.71 8.24
C ASN A 211 33.92 17.24 7.91
N GLN A 212 33.40 16.99 6.70
CA GLN A 212 33.02 15.64 6.25
C GLN A 212 34.20 14.68 6.21
N SER A 213 35.40 15.14 5.86
CA SER A 213 36.59 14.28 5.79
C SER A 213 37.07 13.80 7.18
N GLN A 214 36.82 14.57 8.22
CA GLN A 214 37.15 14.24 9.59
C GLN A 214 35.96 13.70 10.40
N ALA A 215 34.75 13.74 9.81
CA ALA A 215 33.47 13.46 10.47
C ALA A 215 33.35 14.19 11.83
N ALA A 216 33.77 15.45 11.89
CA ALA A 216 33.86 16.22 13.11
C ALA A 216 33.46 17.69 12.92
N CYS A 217 32.98 18.31 13.99
CA CYS A 217 32.82 19.75 14.07
C CYS A 217 34.19 20.40 14.38
N VAL A 218 34.64 21.24 13.47
CA VAL A 218 35.95 21.91 13.51
C VAL A 218 35.74 23.41 13.67
N ASP A 219 36.53 24.05 14.48
CA ASP A 219 36.46 25.49 14.74
C ASP A 219 36.70 26.29 13.46
N CYS A 220 35.92 27.33 13.25
CA CYS A 220 36.18 28.36 12.25
C CYS A 220 37.51 29.04 12.55
N GLY A 221 38.18 29.59 11.55
CA GLY A 221 39.40 30.38 11.77
C GLY A 221 39.14 31.53 12.74
N VAL A 222 40.21 31.93 13.47
CA VAL A 222 40.16 32.92 14.57
C VAL A 222 39.50 34.26 14.24
N ASN A 223 39.40 34.59 12.97
CA ASN A 223 38.78 35.81 12.48
C ASN A 223 37.28 35.67 12.15
N CYS A 224 36.79 34.44 12.02
CA CYS A 224 35.40 34.15 11.72
C CYS A 224 34.58 34.00 13.01
N ASN A 225 33.35 34.50 12.98
CA ASN A 225 32.36 34.20 14.00
C ASN A 225 31.51 32.98 13.61
N SER A 226 31.24 32.81 12.32
CA SER A 226 30.67 31.60 11.75
C SER A 226 31.24 31.36 10.35
N CYS A 227 31.25 30.09 9.88
CA CYS A 227 31.83 29.72 8.60
C CYS A 227 31.11 28.51 7.97
N THR A 228 31.28 28.35 6.66
CA THR A 228 30.82 27.15 5.93
C THR A 228 31.91 26.09 5.82
N ASN A 229 33.17 26.49 5.90
CA ASN A 229 34.36 25.61 5.89
C ASN A 229 35.54 26.37 6.52
N GLY A 230 36.69 25.75 6.57
CA GLY A 230 37.89 26.33 7.21
C GLY A 230 38.43 27.64 6.58
N SER A 231 37.98 27.98 5.37
CA SER A 231 38.46 29.14 4.61
C SER A 231 37.41 30.17 4.27
N ALA A 232 36.11 29.88 4.46
CA ALA A 232 35.02 30.79 4.06
C ALA A 232 34.17 31.19 5.28
N CYS A 233 34.31 32.42 5.74
CA CYS A 233 33.50 32.99 6.81
C CYS A 233 32.11 33.36 6.31
N LEU A 234 31.10 33.15 7.13
CA LEU A 234 29.74 33.70 6.96
C LEU A 234 29.58 35.01 7.72
N THR A 235 30.17 35.08 8.90
CA THR A 235 30.20 36.29 9.71
C THR A 235 31.57 36.45 10.34
N CYS A 236 32.00 37.68 10.57
CA CYS A 236 33.29 38.01 11.15
C CYS A 236 33.16 38.30 12.63
N ASN A 237 34.27 38.12 13.36
CA ASN A 237 34.36 38.53 14.74
C ASN A 237 34.45 40.05 14.82
N SER A 238 33.35 40.67 15.14
CA SER A 238 33.26 42.15 15.22
C SER A 238 34.08 42.78 16.34
N SER A 239 34.36 41.99 17.40
CA SER A 239 35.22 42.47 18.49
C SER A 239 36.70 42.61 18.07
N LEU A 240 37.10 41.98 16.96
CA LEU A 240 38.40 42.13 16.35
C LEU A 240 38.43 43.17 15.23
N PHE A 241 37.44 44.07 15.15
CA PHE A 241 37.29 45.09 14.13
C PHE A 241 37.36 44.57 12.68
N ARG A 242 36.72 43.39 12.43
CA ARG A 242 36.68 42.74 11.12
C ARG A 242 35.30 42.83 10.49
N VAL A 243 35.29 42.88 9.16
CA VAL A 243 34.10 42.83 8.33
C VAL A 243 34.26 41.80 7.21
N LEU A 244 33.15 41.21 6.78
CA LEU A 244 33.15 40.24 5.72
C LEU A 244 33.39 40.92 4.37
N ASN A 245 34.38 40.41 3.64
CA ASN A 245 34.50 40.70 2.22
C ASN A 245 33.61 39.72 1.46
N SER A 246 32.47 40.23 0.93
CA SER A 246 31.48 39.42 0.23
C SER A 246 31.99 38.77 -1.06
N THR A 247 33.11 39.24 -1.62
CA THR A 247 33.69 38.67 -2.84
C THR A 247 34.58 37.50 -2.55
N THR A 248 35.40 37.52 -1.48
CA THR A 248 36.37 36.47 -1.16
C THR A 248 35.89 35.55 -0.03
N GLY A 249 34.91 35.96 0.76
CA GLY A 249 34.48 35.22 1.95
C GLY A 249 35.43 35.40 3.15
N ASP A 250 36.43 36.28 3.06
CA ASP A 250 37.42 36.53 4.11
C ASP A 250 36.96 37.64 5.06
N CYS A 251 37.45 37.55 6.31
CA CYS A 251 37.28 38.62 7.28
C CYS A 251 38.44 39.59 7.20
N VAL A 252 38.21 40.76 6.61
CA VAL A 252 39.21 41.84 6.47
C VAL A 252 39.00 42.89 7.54
N CYS A 253 40.02 43.74 7.77
CA CYS A 253 39.90 44.82 8.71
C CYS A 253 38.82 45.84 8.27
N LYS A 254 38.05 46.35 9.25
CA LYS A 254 37.05 47.38 9.04
C LYS A 254 37.73 48.65 8.48
N LEU A 255 36.93 49.44 7.73
CA LEU A 255 37.41 50.72 7.25
C LEU A 255 38.05 51.56 8.38
N ASN A 256 39.19 52.20 8.12
CA ASN A 256 40.03 52.92 9.07
C ASN A 256 40.80 52.03 10.10
N TYR A 257 40.92 50.73 9.83
CA TYR A 257 41.80 49.80 10.53
C TYR A 257 42.73 49.15 9.51
N GLN A 258 43.97 48.90 9.94
CA GLN A 258 44.96 48.18 9.13
C GLN A 258 45.42 46.96 9.86
N GLN A 259 45.85 45.92 9.11
CA GLN A 259 46.39 44.73 9.70
C GLN A 259 47.85 44.95 10.14
N ASP A 260 48.16 44.67 11.38
CA ASP A 260 49.52 44.70 11.90
C ASP A 260 50.33 43.44 11.55
N ALA A 261 51.59 43.39 11.94
CA ALA A 261 52.46 42.20 11.66
C ALA A 261 51.99 40.94 12.30
N ASN A 262 51.12 40.99 13.32
CA ASN A 262 50.54 39.82 14.00
C ASN A 262 49.15 39.46 13.43
N GLY A 263 48.68 40.16 12.40
CA GLY A 263 47.39 39.89 11.79
C GLY A 263 46.19 40.54 12.50
N ALA A 264 46.39 41.35 13.54
CA ALA A 264 45.35 42.06 14.25
C ALA A 264 44.93 43.36 13.52
N CYS A 265 43.66 43.73 13.57
CA CYS A 265 43.16 44.99 13.00
C CYS A 265 43.38 46.12 14.06
N VAL A 266 44.31 47.03 13.78
CA VAL A 266 44.67 48.15 14.64
C VAL A 266 44.30 49.48 13.92
N PRO A 267 43.92 50.53 14.63
CA PRO A 267 43.79 51.86 14.02
C PRO A 267 45.12 52.25 13.38
N PRO A 268 45.09 52.97 12.25
CA PRO A 268 46.33 53.46 11.66
C PRO A 268 47.06 54.33 12.70
N SER A 269 48.36 54.04 12.88
CA SER A 269 49.21 54.85 13.73
C SER A 269 49.16 56.26 13.21
N THR A 270 48.58 57.15 13.97
CA THR A 270 48.74 58.61 13.71
C THR A 270 50.24 58.87 13.79
N CYS A 271 50.84 59.15 12.63
CA CYS A 271 52.18 59.75 12.64
C CYS A 271 52.08 61.04 13.46
N VAL A 272 52.56 61.00 14.67
CA VAL A 272 52.79 62.24 15.40
C VAL A 272 53.98 62.84 14.69
N ASN A 273 53.69 63.76 13.79
CA ASN A 273 54.72 64.60 13.20
C ASN A 273 55.33 65.40 14.36
N GLY A 274 56.46 64.89 14.84
CA GLY A 274 57.31 65.70 15.71
C GLY A 274 57.94 66.82 14.91
N PHE A 275 57.58 67.97 15.29
CA PHE A 275 58.47 69.13 15.18
C PHE A 275 58.94 69.46 16.55
#